data_9b8931160bb139dcb03ba1f437d9552c
#
_entry.id   9b8931160bb139dcb03ba1f437d9552c
#
_cell.length_a   1.000
_cell.length_b   1.000
_cell.length_c   1.000
_cell.angle_alpha   90.00
_cell.angle_beta   90.00
_cell.angle_gamma   90.00
#
_symmetry.space_group_name_H-M   'P 1'
#
loop_
_entity.id
_entity.type
_entity.pdbx_description
1 polymer ?
#
loop_
_entity_poly.entity_id
_entity_poly.type
_entity_poly.pdbx_seq_one_letter_code
_entity_poly.pdbx_strand_id
1 'polypeptide(L)'
;MNVLFISIDSLARHFLGCYEDRRLEFDVETDNFDRFAEQAAVFDSHYAGSLACMPARREWITGVKDFLWRPWGPVEAYDVTLPQAAREAGVLTQLVTDHYHYFQHGAQGYYEDFHGFEFIRGHECDAWQTTPRIPDDDALLHQTTDPDRWPAEDLQYINRAQYARNVSRFDQTDETEFFAPKVFGFTANWLRANRDWNDWFCYVDSFDVHEPFHCPEPYASMYTDENPRDPDLTFWPHYGRVDSGRGELSDRELNFVRAQFAGKVTMVDRWFGRVLDALDATDAWDETMVILTADHGHYLGEHGWIGKPRAPLYDVLARTPLLIWHPNGAYNGEHVDALTTAVDLYATILDVLEAPIPDHVHSESVLPVVTGETVDHRERVLYGYWGSSMNVTDGRHTYFHPCDPDVDAYCYSTSMMNPRGNFDPLEPKMDSKSGRFLPFTDCPVWRFSAPSVARHSDPMLFDTENDSVQEENIAGSDDGVEDRLRASMVAALDDYTVSKNQYMRLGLNPPS
;
A
#
# COMPACT_ATOMS: atom_id res chain seq x y z
N MET A 1 17.42 -14.18 13.94
CA MET A 1 16.45 -13.25 14.57
C MET A 1 15.10 -13.43 13.89
N ASN A 2 14.00 -13.28 14.61
CA ASN A 2 12.66 -13.32 14.04
C ASN A 2 12.28 -11.98 13.42
N VAL A 3 11.39 -12.01 12.41
CA VAL A 3 10.82 -10.78 11.83
C VAL A 3 9.31 -10.90 11.74
N LEU A 4 8.60 -9.95 12.33
CA LEU A 4 7.17 -9.74 12.17
C LEU A 4 6.96 -8.49 11.31
N PHE A 5 6.56 -8.68 10.06
CA PHE A 5 6.27 -7.60 9.13
C PHE A 5 4.75 -7.44 8.99
N ILE A 6 4.24 -6.26 9.31
CA ILE A 6 2.81 -5.95 9.32
C ILE A 6 2.57 -4.81 8.34
N SER A 7 1.76 -5.06 7.32
CA SER A 7 1.22 -4.02 6.44
C SER A 7 -0.28 -3.86 6.64
N ILE A 8 -0.74 -2.61 6.62
CA ILE A 8 -2.15 -2.22 6.76
C ILE A 8 -2.51 -1.41 5.52
N ASP A 9 -3.36 -1.99 4.65
CA ASP A 9 -3.70 -1.39 3.37
C ASP A 9 -4.42 -0.04 3.55
N SER A 10 -4.01 0.94 2.77
CA SER A 10 -4.62 2.28 2.73
C SER A 10 -4.55 3.07 4.05
N LEU A 11 -3.74 2.66 5.03
CA LEU A 11 -3.61 3.39 6.30
C LEU A 11 -2.94 4.74 6.08
N ALA A 12 -3.76 5.79 6.02
CA ALA A 12 -3.29 7.15 5.87
C ALA A 12 -2.61 7.62 7.17
N ARG A 13 -1.35 8.02 7.05
CA ARG A 13 -0.46 8.39 8.15
C ARG A 13 -1.05 9.43 9.11
N HIS A 14 -1.78 10.42 8.60
CA HIS A 14 -2.39 11.49 9.40
C HIS A 14 -3.54 11.03 10.33
N PHE A 15 -3.95 9.76 10.26
CA PHE A 15 -4.86 9.15 11.25
C PHE A 15 -4.12 8.64 12.50
N LEU A 16 -2.80 8.49 12.47
CA LEU A 16 -2.02 7.98 13.59
C LEU A 16 -1.57 9.12 14.51
N GLY A 17 -1.75 8.94 15.82
CA GLY A 17 -1.40 9.93 16.85
C GLY A 17 0.10 10.22 16.93
N CYS A 18 0.95 9.27 16.56
CA CYS A 18 2.40 9.42 16.61
C CYS A 18 2.99 10.34 15.53
N TYR A 19 2.21 10.81 14.55
CA TYR A 19 2.67 11.77 13.55
C TYR A 19 2.06 13.16 13.76
N GLU A 20 2.86 14.22 13.61
CA GLU A 20 2.46 15.60 13.86
C GLU A 20 1.51 16.20 12.80
N ASP A 21 1.40 15.56 11.63
CA ASP A 21 0.56 16.01 10.50
C ASP A 21 -0.92 15.65 10.64
N ARG A 22 -1.36 15.26 11.86
CA ARG A 22 -2.75 14.92 12.17
C ARG A 22 -3.66 16.14 12.02
N ARG A 23 -4.66 16.03 11.10
CA ARG A 23 -5.62 17.11 10.78
C ARG A 23 -7.02 16.55 10.59
N LEU A 24 -7.55 15.93 11.64
CA LEU A 24 -8.88 15.33 11.61
C LEU A 24 -9.86 16.22 12.37
N GLU A 25 -11.12 16.23 11.92
CA GLU A 25 -12.23 16.93 12.60
C GLU A 25 -12.63 16.25 13.91
N PHE A 26 -12.22 15.01 14.12
CA PHE A 26 -12.48 14.20 15.32
C PHE A 26 -11.19 13.50 15.79
N ASP A 27 -11.16 13.20 17.07
CA ASP A 27 -10.02 12.51 17.67
C ASP A 27 -10.14 11.00 17.49
N VAL A 28 -9.34 10.43 16.60
CA VAL A 28 -9.34 9.00 16.31
C VAL A 28 -8.54 8.27 17.39
N GLU A 29 -9.14 7.26 18.02
CA GLU A 29 -8.48 6.43 19.02
C GLU A 29 -7.51 5.44 18.36
N THR A 30 -6.20 5.59 18.67
CA THR A 30 -5.09 4.80 18.13
C THR A 30 -4.11 4.38 19.24
N ASP A 31 -4.64 4.02 20.40
CA ASP A 31 -3.86 3.79 21.63
C ASP A 31 -2.78 2.71 21.48
N ASN A 32 -3.02 1.69 20.65
CA ASN A 32 -2.06 0.60 20.45
C ASN A 32 -1.00 0.93 19.40
N PHE A 33 -1.34 1.71 18.37
CA PHE A 33 -0.34 2.26 17.47
C PHE A 33 0.58 3.22 18.22
N ASP A 34 0.02 4.06 19.08
CA ASP A 34 0.77 5.00 19.91
C ASP A 34 1.64 4.26 20.92
N ARG A 35 1.11 3.21 21.60
CA ARG A 35 1.91 2.30 22.46
C ARG A 35 3.07 1.66 21.70
N PHE A 36 2.88 1.28 20.44
CA PHE A 36 3.96 0.72 19.63
C PHE A 36 4.97 1.79 19.25
N ALA A 37 4.52 2.99 18.88
CA ALA A 37 5.38 4.13 18.55
C ALA A 37 6.24 4.58 19.74
N GLU A 38 5.73 4.50 20.97
CA GLU A 38 6.51 4.82 22.20
C GLU A 38 7.75 3.93 22.38
N GLN A 39 7.81 2.78 21.71
CA GLN A 39 8.95 1.85 21.79
C GLN A 39 9.64 1.59 20.45
N ALA A 40 9.08 2.01 19.32
CA ALA A 40 9.62 1.81 17.98
C ALA A 40 10.26 3.09 17.43
N ALA A 41 11.18 2.97 16.49
CA ALA A 41 11.64 4.10 15.69
C ALA A 41 10.52 4.51 14.73
N VAL A 42 10.11 5.79 14.75
CA VAL A 42 9.06 6.36 13.89
C VAL A 42 9.72 7.11 12.75
N PHE A 43 9.58 6.62 11.52
CA PHE A 43 10.19 7.25 10.35
C PHE A 43 9.30 8.34 9.78
N ASP A 44 9.79 9.58 9.80
CA ASP A 44 9.04 10.74 9.32
C ASP A 44 9.03 10.88 7.81
N SER A 45 10.02 10.34 7.12
CA SER A 45 10.22 10.48 5.67
C SER A 45 10.22 9.13 4.95
N HIS A 46 9.15 8.32 5.16
CA HIS A 46 8.94 7.07 4.44
C HIS A 46 7.91 7.24 3.33
N TYR A 47 8.27 6.83 2.11
CA TYR A 47 7.42 6.99 0.94
C TYR A 47 7.11 5.65 0.27
N ALA A 48 5.87 5.49 -0.19
CA ALA A 48 5.51 4.45 -1.13
C ALA A 48 6.44 4.52 -2.37
N GLY A 49 6.65 3.41 -3.04
CA GLY A 49 7.38 3.38 -4.30
C GLY A 49 6.42 3.21 -5.46
N SER A 50 6.09 1.97 -5.75
CA SER A 50 5.11 1.60 -6.76
C SER A 50 3.70 1.60 -6.21
N LEU A 51 2.78 2.29 -6.87
CA LEU A 51 1.38 2.42 -6.50
C LEU A 51 0.48 1.62 -7.48
N ALA A 52 -0.66 1.07 -7.08
CA ALA A 52 -1.22 1.04 -5.74
C ALA A 52 -0.89 -0.30 -5.04
N CYS A 53 -1.88 -0.92 -4.42
CA CYS A 53 -1.78 -2.07 -3.50
C CYS A 53 -0.80 -3.19 -3.96
N MET A 54 -1.06 -3.88 -5.08
CA MET A 54 -0.20 -5.00 -5.50
C MET A 54 1.19 -4.58 -6.00
N PRO A 55 1.39 -3.47 -6.73
CA PRO A 55 2.72 -2.95 -7.05
C PRO A 55 3.56 -2.63 -5.80
N ALA A 56 2.96 -2.07 -4.72
CA ALA A 56 3.66 -1.86 -3.46
C ALA A 56 4.07 -3.18 -2.81
N ARG A 57 3.16 -4.16 -2.76
CA ARG A 57 3.46 -5.51 -2.24
C ARG A 57 4.54 -6.20 -3.06
N ARG A 58 4.55 -5.95 -4.37
CA ARG A 58 5.59 -6.52 -5.21
C ARG A 58 6.97 -5.94 -4.87
N GLU A 59 7.08 -4.64 -4.54
CA GLU A 59 8.34 -4.06 -4.05
C GLU A 59 8.82 -4.77 -2.77
N TRP A 60 7.91 -5.02 -1.81
CA TRP A 60 8.24 -5.74 -0.57
C TRP A 60 8.65 -7.20 -0.80
N ILE A 61 8.04 -7.85 -1.80
CA ILE A 61 8.27 -9.27 -2.07
C ILE A 61 9.47 -9.51 -2.98
N THR A 62 9.85 -8.55 -3.84
CA THR A 62 10.89 -8.76 -4.86
C THR A 62 12.08 -7.80 -4.78
N GLY A 63 11.98 -6.73 -4.00
CA GLY A 63 13.03 -5.72 -3.90
C GLY A 63 13.22 -4.85 -5.17
N VAL A 64 12.27 -4.86 -6.10
CA VAL A 64 12.37 -4.15 -7.39
C VAL A 64 11.30 -3.07 -7.49
N LYS A 65 11.67 -1.84 -7.89
CA LYS A 65 10.73 -0.75 -8.17
C LYS A 65 9.88 -1.06 -9.39
N ASP A 66 8.69 -1.60 -9.15
CA ASP A 66 7.83 -2.22 -10.15
C ASP A 66 7.27 -1.23 -11.18
N PHE A 67 6.85 -0.03 -10.75
CA PHE A 67 6.20 0.98 -11.62
C PHE A 67 7.09 1.51 -12.75
N LEU A 68 8.39 1.30 -12.69
CA LEU A 68 9.30 1.66 -13.77
C LEU A 68 9.18 0.71 -14.99
N TRP A 69 8.65 -0.49 -14.78
CA TRP A 69 8.68 -1.57 -15.76
C TRP A 69 7.32 -2.14 -16.12
N ARG A 70 6.35 -2.10 -15.20
CA ARG A 70 5.11 -2.84 -15.35
C ARG A 70 3.99 -2.32 -14.45
N PRO A 71 2.74 -2.52 -14.86
CA PRO A 71 1.58 -2.26 -14.01
C PRO A 71 1.37 -3.40 -13.02
N TRP A 72 0.26 -3.35 -12.30
CA TRP A 72 -0.28 -4.45 -11.50
C TRP A 72 -0.19 -5.80 -12.20
N GLY A 73 0.44 -6.78 -11.58
CA GLY A 73 0.67 -8.10 -12.20
C GLY A 73 1.27 -9.13 -11.24
N PRO A 74 1.60 -10.33 -11.76
CA PRO A 74 2.12 -11.44 -10.97
C PRO A 74 3.56 -11.21 -10.52
N VAL A 75 4.03 -12.05 -9.61
CA VAL A 75 5.46 -12.34 -9.42
C VAL A 75 5.99 -13.00 -10.70
N GLU A 76 7.14 -12.61 -11.14
CA GLU A 76 7.71 -13.04 -12.42
C GLU A 76 8.66 -14.23 -12.26
N ALA A 77 8.87 -14.98 -13.33
CA ALA A 77 9.75 -16.15 -13.31
C ALA A 77 11.23 -15.84 -13.01
N TYR A 78 11.63 -14.58 -13.07
CA TYR A 78 13.00 -14.13 -12.77
C TYR A 78 13.14 -13.51 -11.38
N ASP A 79 12.06 -13.31 -10.67
CA ASP A 79 12.10 -12.72 -9.33
C ASP A 79 12.64 -13.73 -8.31
N VAL A 80 13.37 -13.22 -7.35
CA VAL A 80 13.70 -13.91 -6.10
C VAL A 80 12.80 -13.32 -5.02
N THR A 81 11.81 -14.08 -4.60
CA THR A 81 10.87 -13.56 -3.61
C THR A 81 11.46 -13.54 -2.21
N LEU A 82 11.02 -12.58 -1.39
CA LEU A 82 11.44 -12.46 0.01
C LEU A 82 11.24 -13.79 0.79
N PRO A 83 10.06 -14.45 0.72
CA PRO A 83 9.89 -15.73 1.40
C PRO A 83 10.77 -16.84 0.81
N GLN A 84 11.06 -16.84 -0.51
CA GLN A 84 12.01 -17.79 -1.09
C GLN A 84 13.40 -17.60 -0.53
N ALA A 85 13.94 -16.37 -0.55
CA ALA A 85 15.28 -16.07 -0.04
C ALA A 85 15.42 -16.41 1.47
N ALA A 86 14.40 -16.08 2.26
CA ALA A 86 14.35 -16.43 3.67
C ALA A 86 14.35 -17.96 3.88
N ARG A 87 13.56 -18.71 3.12
CA ARG A 87 13.53 -20.20 3.18
C ARG A 87 14.86 -20.83 2.81
N GLU A 88 15.53 -20.32 1.79
CA GLU A 88 16.86 -20.80 1.38
C GLU A 88 17.91 -20.57 2.46
N ALA A 89 17.73 -19.54 3.31
CA ALA A 89 18.54 -19.32 4.52
C ALA A 89 18.10 -20.17 5.74
N GLY A 90 17.06 -20.99 5.59
CA GLY A 90 16.58 -21.88 6.66
C GLY A 90 15.51 -21.28 7.58
N VAL A 91 14.97 -20.12 7.23
CA VAL A 91 13.96 -19.38 7.99
C VAL A 91 12.57 -19.95 7.73
N LEU A 92 11.76 -20.16 8.77
CA LEU A 92 10.34 -20.50 8.64
C LEU A 92 9.56 -19.27 8.15
N THR A 93 8.73 -19.43 7.13
CA THR A 93 7.96 -18.30 6.57
C THR A 93 6.46 -18.53 6.67
N GLN A 94 5.71 -17.52 7.15
CA GLN A 94 4.26 -17.53 7.29
C GLN A 94 3.66 -16.26 6.70
N LEU A 95 2.57 -16.41 5.94
CA LEU A 95 1.70 -15.32 5.49
C LEU A 95 0.36 -15.39 6.22
N VAL A 96 -0.16 -14.25 6.68
CA VAL A 96 -1.53 -14.11 7.20
C VAL A 96 -2.18 -12.93 6.49
N THR A 97 -3.27 -13.14 5.76
CA THR A 97 -3.86 -12.08 4.95
C THR A 97 -5.36 -12.27 4.71
N ASP A 98 -6.05 -11.16 4.52
CA ASP A 98 -7.40 -11.08 3.95
C ASP A 98 -7.39 -10.40 2.57
N HIS A 99 -6.21 -10.14 2.01
CA HIS A 99 -6.01 -9.46 0.74
C HIS A 99 -6.32 -10.40 -0.44
N TYR A 100 -7.56 -10.36 -0.96
CA TYR A 100 -8.02 -11.29 -1.98
C TYR A 100 -7.28 -11.16 -3.32
N HIS A 101 -6.63 -10.01 -3.59
CA HIS A 101 -5.90 -9.77 -4.83
C HIS A 101 -4.73 -10.74 -5.06
N TYR A 102 -4.18 -11.36 -4.02
CA TYR A 102 -3.19 -12.44 -4.17
C TYR A 102 -3.73 -13.67 -4.90
N PHE A 103 -5.04 -13.84 -4.93
CA PHE A 103 -5.73 -15.01 -5.45
C PHE A 103 -6.54 -14.71 -6.72
N GLN A 104 -6.50 -13.47 -7.21
CA GLN A 104 -7.18 -13.11 -8.44
C GLN A 104 -6.39 -13.52 -9.67
N HIS A 105 -7.07 -13.62 -10.82
CA HIS A 105 -6.43 -13.93 -12.09
C HIS A 105 -5.38 -12.84 -12.46
N GLY A 106 -4.16 -13.30 -12.76
CA GLY A 106 -3.05 -12.41 -13.10
C GLY A 106 -2.24 -11.87 -11.92
N ALA A 107 -2.51 -12.34 -10.69
CA ALA A 107 -1.76 -11.96 -9.49
C ALA A 107 -1.11 -13.19 -8.80
N GLN A 108 -0.68 -14.17 -9.55
CA GLN A 108 -0.02 -15.38 -9.04
C GLN A 108 1.39 -15.10 -8.53
N GLY A 109 1.88 -15.98 -7.65
CA GLY A 109 3.27 -16.02 -7.17
C GLY A 109 3.52 -15.32 -5.83
N TYR A 110 2.54 -14.66 -5.24
CA TYR A 110 2.74 -13.88 -4.00
C TYR A 110 2.75 -14.74 -2.73
N TYR A 111 2.09 -15.89 -2.71
CA TYR A 111 1.94 -16.72 -1.50
C TYR A 111 2.58 -18.11 -1.62
N GLU A 112 2.92 -18.57 -2.82
CA GLU A 112 3.37 -19.94 -3.08
C GLU A 112 4.73 -20.23 -2.43
N ASP A 113 5.58 -19.22 -2.23
CA ASP A 113 6.90 -19.40 -1.64
C ASP A 113 6.91 -19.40 -0.11
N PHE A 114 5.79 -19.07 0.55
CA PHE A 114 5.70 -19.22 2.00
C PHE A 114 5.57 -20.71 2.40
N HIS A 115 6.12 -21.10 3.57
CA HIS A 115 5.91 -22.44 4.14
C HIS A 115 4.46 -22.66 4.53
N GLY A 116 3.81 -21.62 5.06
CA GLY A 116 2.41 -21.63 5.43
C GLY A 116 1.73 -20.32 5.12
N PHE A 117 0.42 -20.37 4.87
CA PHE A 117 -0.38 -19.16 4.76
C PHE A 117 -1.79 -19.38 5.32
N GLU A 118 -2.36 -18.29 5.85
CA GLU A 118 -3.77 -18.21 6.22
C GLU A 118 -4.43 -17.13 5.36
N PHE A 119 -5.53 -17.47 4.69
CA PHE A 119 -6.32 -16.54 3.90
C PHE A 119 -7.72 -16.39 4.46
N ILE A 120 -8.01 -15.22 5.01
CA ILE A 120 -9.33 -14.84 5.53
C ILE A 120 -10.18 -14.35 4.36
N ARG A 121 -11.18 -15.14 3.99
CA ARG A 121 -12.02 -14.96 2.81
C ARG A 121 -13.16 -13.94 3.03
N GLY A 122 -13.53 -13.23 1.96
CA GLY A 122 -14.80 -12.49 1.85
C GLY A 122 -14.65 -10.97 1.82
N HIS A 123 -13.43 -10.44 1.92
CA HIS A 123 -13.19 -9.01 1.87
C HIS A 123 -13.31 -8.46 0.44
N GLU A 124 -13.66 -7.19 0.31
CA GLU A 124 -13.80 -6.44 -0.94
C GLU A 124 -14.53 -7.23 -2.05
N CYS A 125 -13.89 -7.49 -3.15
CA CYS A 125 -14.44 -8.21 -4.30
C CYS A 125 -14.16 -9.72 -4.30
N ASP A 126 -13.77 -10.31 -3.16
CA ASP A 126 -13.59 -11.75 -3.06
C ASP A 126 -14.88 -12.49 -3.39
N ALA A 127 -14.74 -13.61 -4.10
CA ALA A 127 -15.86 -14.38 -4.56
C ALA A 127 -16.80 -14.80 -3.41
N TRP A 128 -18.09 -14.71 -3.65
CA TRP A 128 -19.11 -15.06 -2.66
C TRP A 128 -18.90 -16.48 -2.10
N GLN A 129 -18.81 -16.55 -0.79
CA GLN A 129 -18.84 -17.81 -0.04
C GLN A 129 -20.28 -18.32 0.00
N THR A 130 -20.66 -19.12 -0.98
CA THR A 130 -22.06 -19.56 -1.18
C THR A 130 -22.64 -20.24 0.05
N THR A 131 -23.88 -19.86 0.39
CA THR A 131 -24.67 -20.47 1.44
C THR A 131 -26.04 -20.88 0.89
N PRO A 132 -26.78 -21.82 1.53
CA PRO A 132 -28.11 -22.22 1.09
C PRO A 132 -29.15 -21.09 1.11
N ARG A 133 -28.88 -20.02 1.82
CA ARG A 133 -29.74 -18.82 1.90
C ARG A 133 -28.90 -17.59 1.54
N ILE A 134 -29.42 -16.77 0.65
CA ILE A 134 -28.93 -15.42 0.43
C ILE A 134 -29.57 -14.59 1.55
N PRO A 135 -28.77 -13.94 2.41
CA PRO A 135 -29.32 -13.03 3.39
C PRO A 135 -30.02 -11.86 2.68
N ASP A 136 -31.16 -11.46 3.23
CA ASP A 136 -31.96 -10.34 2.73
C ASP A 136 -31.57 -9.10 3.56
N ASP A 137 -30.57 -8.37 3.08
CA ASP A 137 -30.10 -7.12 3.70
C ASP A 137 -30.02 -6.03 2.61
N ASP A 138 -31.20 -5.49 2.29
CA ASP A 138 -31.34 -4.46 1.25
C ASP A 138 -30.55 -3.18 1.58
N ALA A 139 -30.46 -2.78 2.84
CA ALA A 139 -29.71 -1.59 3.26
C ALA A 139 -28.22 -1.78 3.00
N LEU A 140 -27.64 -2.90 3.44
CA LEU A 140 -26.22 -3.22 3.21
C LEU A 140 -25.90 -3.31 1.73
N LEU A 141 -26.79 -3.94 0.94
CA LEU A 141 -26.60 -4.03 -0.51
C LEU A 141 -26.62 -2.63 -1.15
N HIS A 142 -27.54 -1.75 -0.73
CA HIS A 142 -27.65 -0.39 -1.25
C HIS A 142 -26.42 0.44 -0.89
N GLN A 143 -26.01 0.45 0.37
CA GLN A 143 -24.79 1.16 0.84
C GLN A 143 -23.50 0.67 0.14
N THR A 144 -23.47 -0.59 -0.26
CA THR A 144 -22.31 -1.22 -0.90
C THR A 144 -22.29 -0.97 -2.40
N THR A 145 -23.43 -1.07 -3.08
CA THR A 145 -23.49 -1.07 -4.55
C THR A 145 -23.82 0.29 -5.15
N ASP A 146 -24.48 1.17 -4.38
CA ASP A 146 -24.93 2.48 -4.83
C ASP A 146 -25.65 2.38 -6.19
N PRO A 147 -26.86 1.74 -6.24
CA PRO A 147 -27.52 1.40 -7.50
C PRO A 147 -27.99 2.61 -8.30
N ASP A 148 -28.07 3.77 -7.68
CA ASP A 148 -28.43 5.03 -8.36
C ASP A 148 -27.28 5.53 -9.25
N ARG A 149 -26.03 5.20 -8.91
CA ARG A 149 -24.83 5.57 -9.67
C ARG A 149 -24.32 4.46 -10.58
N TRP A 150 -24.53 3.17 -10.20
CA TRP A 150 -24.03 2.01 -10.92
C TRP A 150 -25.16 1.09 -11.36
N PRO A 151 -25.39 0.87 -12.66
CA PRO A 151 -26.37 -0.09 -13.13
C PRO A 151 -25.96 -1.53 -12.74
N ALA A 152 -26.95 -2.39 -12.53
CA ALA A 152 -26.76 -3.74 -12.02
C ALA A 152 -25.91 -4.64 -12.97
N GLU A 153 -25.83 -4.33 -14.25
CA GLU A 153 -24.99 -5.00 -15.23
C GLU A 153 -23.53 -4.54 -15.25
N ASP A 154 -23.20 -3.46 -14.51
CA ASP A 154 -21.82 -3.00 -14.37
C ASP A 154 -21.02 -4.01 -13.53
N LEU A 155 -19.78 -4.28 -13.96
CA LEU A 155 -18.88 -5.18 -13.24
C LEU A 155 -18.62 -4.70 -11.79
N GLN A 156 -18.53 -3.41 -11.58
CA GLN A 156 -18.35 -2.84 -10.24
C GLN A 156 -19.55 -3.16 -9.33
N TYR A 157 -20.77 -3.04 -9.84
CA TYR A 157 -21.94 -3.45 -9.08
C TYR A 157 -21.89 -4.94 -8.71
N ILE A 158 -21.54 -5.81 -9.66
CA ILE A 158 -21.44 -7.26 -9.44
C ILE A 158 -20.40 -7.55 -8.34
N ASN A 159 -19.22 -6.96 -8.42
CA ASN A 159 -18.14 -7.16 -7.46
C ASN A 159 -18.53 -6.68 -6.07
N ARG A 160 -19.08 -5.47 -5.95
CA ARG A 160 -19.54 -4.88 -4.70
C ARG A 160 -20.68 -5.71 -4.06
N ALA A 161 -21.60 -6.22 -4.86
CA ALA A 161 -22.63 -7.12 -4.38
C ALA A 161 -22.08 -8.44 -3.79
N GLN A 162 -20.90 -8.88 -4.19
CA GLN A 162 -20.25 -10.05 -3.59
C GLN A 162 -19.85 -9.78 -2.13
N TYR A 163 -19.27 -8.60 -1.87
CA TYR A 163 -18.98 -8.17 -0.49
C TYR A 163 -20.24 -8.18 0.38
N ALA A 164 -21.29 -7.48 -0.06
CA ALA A 164 -22.56 -7.45 0.69
C ALA A 164 -23.06 -8.86 1.02
N ARG A 165 -22.98 -9.80 0.07
CA ARG A 165 -23.37 -11.22 0.30
C ARG A 165 -22.46 -11.94 1.29
N ASN A 166 -21.16 -11.64 1.28
CA ASN A 166 -20.20 -12.25 2.21
C ASN A 166 -20.44 -11.78 3.65
N VAL A 167 -20.63 -10.47 3.86
CA VAL A 167 -20.74 -9.88 5.20
C VAL A 167 -22.15 -9.80 5.76
N SER A 168 -23.18 -9.94 4.95
CA SER A 168 -24.58 -9.93 5.42
C SER A 168 -24.94 -11.07 6.39
N ARG A 169 -24.09 -12.10 6.45
CA ARG A 169 -24.21 -13.21 7.42
C ARG A 169 -23.52 -12.93 8.76
N PHE A 170 -22.70 -11.85 8.84
CA PHE A 170 -21.98 -11.50 10.06
C PHE A 170 -22.93 -10.88 11.08
N ASP A 171 -22.73 -11.20 12.36
CA ASP A 171 -23.31 -10.41 13.43
C ASP A 171 -22.62 -9.04 13.47
N GLN A 172 -23.37 -8.01 13.14
CA GLN A 172 -22.85 -6.63 13.06
C GLN A 172 -22.46 -6.05 14.44
N THR A 173 -22.67 -6.82 15.51
CA THR A 173 -22.25 -6.49 16.88
C THR A 173 -21.11 -7.38 17.38
N ASP A 174 -20.67 -8.36 16.59
CA ASP A 174 -19.54 -9.23 16.92
C ASP A 174 -18.33 -8.90 16.03
N GLU A 175 -17.41 -8.09 16.54
CA GLU A 175 -16.21 -7.70 15.83
C GLU A 175 -15.34 -8.88 15.36
N THR A 176 -15.41 -10.04 16.05
CA THR A 176 -14.62 -11.24 15.71
C THR A 176 -15.04 -11.90 14.39
N GLU A 177 -16.19 -11.53 13.84
CA GLU A 177 -16.63 -11.98 12.52
C GLU A 177 -16.01 -11.17 11.38
N PHE A 178 -15.40 -10.00 11.66
CA PHE A 178 -14.81 -9.10 10.68
C PHE A 178 -13.35 -9.46 10.35
N PHE A 179 -12.78 -8.79 9.37
CA PHE A 179 -11.56 -9.23 8.70
C PHE A 179 -10.30 -8.93 9.52
N ALA A 180 -10.02 -7.66 9.88
CA ALA A 180 -8.87 -7.32 10.71
C ALA A 180 -8.87 -8.08 12.04
N PRO A 181 -9.99 -8.21 12.78
CA PRO A 181 -10.08 -9.09 13.94
C PRO A 181 -9.60 -10.52 13.69
N LYS A 182 -9.96 -11.10 12.55
CA LYS A 182 -9.53 -12.46 12.19
C LYS A 182 -8.03 -12.51 11.85
N VAL A 183 -7.52 -11.54 11.07
CA VAL A 183 -6.10 -11.45 10.69
C VAL A 183 -5.22 -11.32 11.93
N PHE A 184 -5.47 -10.33 12.77
CA PHE A 184 -4.67 -10.09 13.96
C PHE A 184 -4.90 -11.13 15.06
N GLY A 185 -6.13 -11.65 15.18
CA GLY A 185 -6.46 -12.75 16.09
C GLY A 185 -5.73 -14.03 15.73
N PHE A 186 -5.67 -14.40 14.44
CA PHE A 186 -4.87 -15.52 13.97
C PHE A 186 -3.38 -15.28 14.25
N THR A 187 -2.86 -14.11 13.92
CA THR A 187 -1.46 -13.73 14.14
C THR A 187 -1.07 -13.86 15.62
N ALA A 188 -1.86 -13.32 16.54
CA ALA A 188 -1.61 -13.42 17.98
C ALA A 188 -1.62 -14.86 18.47
N ASN A 189 -2.50 -15.72 17.94
CA ASN A 189 -2.54 -17.14 18.26
C ASN A 189 -1.35 -17.88 17.65
N TRP A 190 -0.94 -17.53 16.44
CA TRP A 190 0.23 -18.10 15.76
C TRP A 190 1.52 -17.83 16.54
N LEU A 191 1.72 -16.57 17.01
CA LEU A 191 2.86 -16.19 17.85
C LEU A 191 2.93 -17.04 19.14
N ARG A 192 1.79 -17.18 19.84
CA ARG A 192 1.72 -18.02 21.07
C ARG A 192 2.01 -19.48 20.80
N ALA A 193 1.48 -20.01 19.69
CA ALA A 193 1.65 -21.42 19.32
C ALA A 193 3.07 -21.75 18.86
N ASN A 194 3.79 -20.78 18.30
CA ASN A 194 5.12 -20.95 17.73
C ASN A 194 6.24 -20.30 18.58
N ARG A 195 5.96 -19.93 19.83
CA ARG A 195 6.90 -19.23 20.72
C ARG A 195 8.24 -19.94 20.92
N ASP A 196 8.27 -21.27 20.77
CA ASP A 196 9.48 -22.07 20.92
C ASP A 196 10.24 -22.26 19.59
N TRP A 197 9.76 -21.63 18.50
CA TRP A 197 10.40 -21.67 17.20
C TRP A 197 11.26 -20.42 16.99
N ASN A 198 12.52 -20.61 16.65
CA ASN A 198 13.44 -19.54 16.28
C ASN A 198 13.58 -19.43 14.77
N ASP A 199 14.06 -18.27 14.31
CA ASP A 199 14.35 -17.99 12.91
C ASP A 199 13.09 -18.13 12.02
N TRP A 200 12.12 -17.25 12.27
CA TRP A 200 10.91 -17.15 11.47
C TRP A 200 10.71 -15.74 10.91
N PHE A 201 10.04 -15.69 9.76
CA PHE A 201 9.51 -14.51 9.12
C PHE A 201 7.99 -14.66 8.98
N CYS A 202 7.24 -13.81 9.66
CA CYS A 202 5.79 -13.75 9.55
C CYS A 202 5.39 -12.43 8.88
N TYR A 203 4.77 -12.53 7.71
CA TYR A 203 4.16 -11.40 7.02
C TYR A 203 2.67 -11.39 7.30
N VAL A 204 2.19 -10.31 7.92
CA VAL A 204 0.79 -10.03 8.22
C VAL A 204 0.33 -8.90 7.32
N ASP A 205 -0.54 -9.19 6.38
CA ASP A 205 -1.05 -8.21 5.42
C ASP A 205 -2.55 -8.02 5.63
N SER A 206 -2.92 -7.01 6.43
CA SER A 206 -4.32 -6.64 6.65
C SER A 206 -4.81 -5.76 5.52
N PHE A 207 -5.89 -6.18 4.87
CA PHE A 207 -6.55 -5.39 3.84
C PHE A 207 -7.43 -4.28 4.43
N ASP A 208 -7.94 -4.41 5.67
CA ASP A 208 -8.42 -3.26 6.43
C ASP A 208 -7.20 -2.34 6.71
N VAL A 209 -7.29 -1.02 6.50
CA VAL A 209 -8.50 -0.16 6.48
C VAL A 209 -9.02 0.17 5.05
N HIS A 210 -8.58 -0.52 4.02
CA HIS A 210 -9.08 -0.35 2.65
C HIS A 210 -10.62 -0.35 2.61
N GLU A 211 -11.22 0.26 1.60
CA GLU A 211 -12.66 0.16 1.39
C GLU A 211 -13.09 -1.30 1.07
N PRO A 212 -14.34 -1.68 1.33
CA PRO A 212 -15.42 -0.86 1.91
C PRO A 212 -15.17 -0.51 3.39
N PHE A 213 -15.48 0.73 3.78
CA PHE A 213 -15.27 1.20 5.16
C PHE A 213 -16.33 0.70 6.13
N HIS A 214 -16.81 -0.49 5.91
CA HIS A 214 -17.80 -1.17 6.74
C HIS A 214 -17.13 -1.79 7.96
N CYS A 215 -17.60 -1.42 9.14
CA CYS A 215 -17.14 -1.96 10.41
C CYS A 215 -18.33 -2.26 11.34
N PRO A 216 -18.14 -3.13 12.35
CA PRO A 216 -19.18 -3.45 13.32
C PRO A 216 -19.35 -2.35 14.37
N GLU A 217 -20.41 -2.46 15.18
CA GLU A 217 -20.50 -1.69 16.42
C GLU A 217 -19.44 -2.18 17.44
N PRO A 218 -18.84 -1.28 18.26
CA PRO A 218 -19.20 0.15 18.38
C PRO A 218 -18.54 1.07 17.35
N TYR A 219 -17.63 0.58 16.51
CA TYR A 219 -16.82 1.39 15.60
C TYR A 219 -17.64 2.13 14.55
N ALA A 220 -18.73 1.50 14.06
CA ALA A 220 -19.59 2.10 13.05
C ALA A 220 -20.26 3.40 13.50
N SER A 221 -20.60 3.52 14.80
CA SER A 221 -21.22 4.72 15.39
C SER A 221 -20.24 5.63 16.14
N MET A 222 -18.94 5.28 16.23
CA MET A 222 -18.01 5.90 17.16
C MET A 222 -17.71 7.37 16.83
N TYR A 223 -17.67 7.72 15.55
CA TYR A 223 -17.27 9.03 15.07
C TYR A 223 -18.38 9.76 14.30
N THR A 224 -19.65 9.32 14.43
CA THR A 224 -20.78 9.93 13.73
C THR A 224 -22.06 9.80 14.52
N ASP A 225 -22.93 10.81 14.42
CA ASP A 225 -24.32 10.75 14.92
C ASP A 225 -25.28 10.15 13.88
N GLU A 226 -24.81 9.84 12.67
CA GLU A 226 -25.61 9.24 11.62
C GLU A 226 -25.91 7.76 11.94
N ASN A 227 -27.02 7.25 11.40
CA ASN A 227 -27.30 5.83 11.48
C ASN A 227 -26.39 5.06 10.51
N PRO A 228 -25.47 4.19 10.97
CA PRO A 228 -24.58 3.45 10.09
C PRO A 228 -25.29 2.54 9.07
N ARG A 229 -26.56 2.27 9.27
CA ARG A 229 -27.40 1.46 8.35
C ARG A 229 -28.40 2.30 7.55
N ASP A 230 -28.15 3.61 7.44
CA ASP A 230 -28.94 4.48 6.56
C ASP A 230 -28.63 4.14 5.09
N PRO A 231 -29.59 3.64 4.29
CA PRO A 231 -29.33 3.28 2.90
C PRO A 231 -28.93 4.46 2.01
N ASP A 232 -29.22 5.70 2.43
CA ASP A 232 -28.84 6.91 1.69
C ASP A 232 -27.36 7.31 1.94
N LEU A 233 -26.63 6.57 2.76
CA LEU A 233 -25.22 6.79 3.05
C LEU A 233 -24.38 5.62 2.55
N THR A 234 -23.31 5.90 1.80
CA THR A 234 -22.35 4.89 1.34
C THR A 234 -21.12 4.84 2.25
N PHE A 235 -20.63 3.64 2.52
CA PHE A 235 -19.31 3.41 3.09
C PHE A 235 -18.31 2.88 2.03
N TRP A 236 -18.71 2.84 0.77
CA TRP A 236 -17.85 2.47 -0.36
C TRP A 236 -18.01 3.50 -1.49
N PRO A 237 -17.43 4.70 -1.32
CA PRO A 237 -17.54 5.77 -2.31
C PRO A 237 -16.85 5.39 -3.62
N HIS A 238 -17.28 6.02 -4.71
CA HIS A 238 -16.62 5.88 -6.00
C HIS A 238 -15.42 6.82 -6.10
N TYR A 239 -14.34 6.36 -6.70
CA TYR A 239 -13.14 7.18 -6.88
C TYR A 239 -13.38 8.34 -7.82
N GLY A 240 -12.98 9.53 -7.41
CA GLY A 240 -13.12 10.72 -8.23
C GLY A 240 -13.01 12.04 -7.46
N ARG A 241 -13.52 13.08 -8.08
CA ARG A 241 -13.70 14.38 -7.42
C ARG A 241 -14.90 14.33 -6.49
N VAL A 242 -14.76 14.91 -5.28
CA VAL A 242 -15.88 14.98 -4.32
C VAL A 242 -16.94 16.01 -4.70
N ASP A 243 -16.60 16.95 -5.59
CA ASP A 243 -17.45 18.04 -6.04
C ASP A 243 -18.12 17.80 -7.40
N SER A 244 -17.85 16.67 -8.05
CA SER A 244 -18.36 16.40 -9.40
C SER A 244 -18.17 14.94 -9.84
N GLY A 245 -19.05 14.50 -10.73
CA GLY A 245 -18.95 13.23 -11.42
C GLY A 245 -19.27 12.03 -10.52
N ARG A 246 -18.59 10.90 -10.72
CA ARG A 246 -18.89 9.64 -9.99
C ARG A 246 -18.46 9.66 -8.53
N GLY A 247 -17.46 10.47 -8.19
CA GLY A 247 -16.98 10.64 -6.83
C GLY A 247 -17.74 11.72 -6.05
N GLU A 248 -18.74 12.36 -6.64
CA GLU A 248 -19.50 13.45 -6.01
C GLU A 248 -20.18 12.94 -4.73
N LEU A 249 -19.91 13.65 -3.64
CA LEU A 249 -20.47 13.37 -2.31
C LEU A 249 -20.97 14.70 -1.72
N SER A 250 -22.11 14.67 -1.05
CA SER A 250 -22.51 15.75 -0.17
C SER A 250 -21.60 15.82 1.06
N ASP A 251 -21.58 16.94 1.76
CA ASP A 251 -20.83 17.09 3.01
C ASP A 251 -21.24 16.01 4.03
N ARG A 252 -22.54 15.65 4.09
CA ARG A 252 -23.05 14.59 4.95
C ARG A 252 -22.44 13.23 4.61
N GLU A 253 -22.41 12.87 3.33
CA GLU A 253 -21.83 11.59 2.86
C GLU A 253 -20.33 11.55 3.08
N LEU A 254 -19.60 12.64 2.77
CA LEU A 254 -18.16 12.72 2.96
C LEU A 254 -17.77 12.58 4.44
N ASN A 255 -18.49 13.26 5.34
CA ASN A 255 -18.27 13.16 6.78
C ASN A 255 -18.58 11.76 7.29
N PHE A 256 -19.62 11.12 6.79
CA PHE A 256 -19.94 9.73 7.12
C PHE A 256 -18.82 8.77 6.65
N VAL A 257 -18.34 8.91 5.42
CA VAL A 257 -17.22 8.10 4.90
C VAL A 257 -15.96 8.25 5.76
N ARG A 258 -15.60 9.48 6.16
CA ARG A 258 -14.49 9.75 7.06
C ARG A 258 -14.66 9.10 8.42
N ALA A 259 -15.88 9.16 8.98
CA ALA A 259 -16.20 8.54 10.26
C ALA A 259 -16.10 7.01 10.20
N GLN A 260 -16.57 6.39 9.11
CA GLN A 260 -16.46 4.94 8.91
C GLN A 260 -14.99 4.50 8.73
N PHE A 261 -14.18 5.27 7.98
CA PHE A 261 -12.74 5.03 7.88
C PHE A 261 -12.06 5.12 9.26
N ALA A 262 -12.36 6.14 10.05
CA ALA A 262 -11.84 6.31 11.41
C ALA A 262 -12.25 5.13 12.31
N GLY A 263 -13.49 4.68 12.23
CA GLY A 263 -13.97 3.49 12.94
C GLY A 263 -13.17 2.23 12.58
N LYS A 264 -12.85 2.04 11.30
CA LYS A 264 -11.99 0.93 10.87
C LYS A 264 -10.57 1.07 11.41
N VAL A 265 -9.99 2.26 11.41
CA VAL A 265 -8.64 2.51 11.99
C VAL A 265 -8.63 2.12 13.47
N THR A 266 -9.62 2.55 14.25
CA THR A 266 -9.72 2.20 15.68
C THR A 266 -9.93 0.69 15.88
N MET A 267 -10.72 0.02 15.03
CA MET A 267 -10.87 -1.44 15.08
C MET A 267 -9.55 -2.15 14.82
N VAL A 268 -8.82 -1.75 13.77
CA VAL A 268 -7.51 -2.30 13.41
C VAL A 268 -6.51 -2.07 14.55
N ASP A 269 -6.45 -0.86 15.11
CA ASP A 269 -5.63 -0.52 16.26
C ASP A 269 -5.85 -1.45 17.45
N ARG A 270 -7.12 -1.65 17.83
CA ARG A 270 -7.50 -2.53 18.95
C ARG A 270 -7.04 -3.96 18.73
N TRP A 271 -7.17 -4.48 17.52
CA TRP A 271 -6.78 -5.86 17.21
C TRP A 271 -5.27 -6.01 16.98
N PHE A 272 -4.59 -4.98 16.48
CA PHE A 272 -3.12 -4.89 16.51
C PHE A 272 -2.59 -4.98 17.94
N GLY A 273 -3.27 -4.35 18.91
CA GLY A 273 -2.95 -4.49 20.34
C GLY A 273 -2.91 -5.95 20.83
N ARG A 274 -3.73 -6.86 20.24
CA ARG A 274 -3.68 -8.30 20.56
C ARG A 274 -2.38 -8.96 20.10
N VAL A 275 -1.77 -8.45 19.04
CA VAL A 275 -0.47 -8.93 18.56
C VAL A 275 0.63 -8.44 19.50
N LEU A 276 0.59 -7.17 19.94
CA LEU A 276 1.52 -6.64 20.94
C LEU A 276 1.42 -7.44 22.25
N ASP A 277 0.20 -7.70 22.74
CA ASP A 277 -0.04 -8.53 23.93
C ASP A 277 0.49 -9.97 23.76
N ALA A 278 0.51 -10.50 22.54
CA ALA A 278 1.08 -11.83 22.27
C ALA A 278 2.60 -11.80 22.32
N LEU A 279 3.24 -10.75 21.80
CA LEU A 279 4.69 -10.54 21.91
C LEU A 279 5.11 -10.40 23.39
N ASP A 280 4.36 -9.62 24.19
CA ASP A 280 4.59 -9.49 25.63
C ASP A 280 4.46 -10.85 26.35
N ALA A 281 3.40 -11.59 26.08
CA ALA A 281 3.10 -12.86 26.77
C ALA A 281 4.07 -14.00 26.40
N THR A 282 4.80 -13.84 25.31
CA THR A 282 5.77 -14.84 24.83
C THR A 282 7.23 -14.43 25.07
N ASP A 283 7.46 -13.25 25.66
CA ASP A 283 8.79 -12.63 25.85
C ASP A 283 9.58 -12.52 24.53
N ALA A 284 8.86 -12.29 23.39
CA ALA A 284 9.45 -12.39 22.05
C ALA A 284 10.17 -11.11 21.58
N TRP A 285 10.05 -10.00 22.30
CA TRP A 285 10.61 -8.71 21.91
C TRP A 285 12.13 -8.71 21.73
N ASP A 286 12.86 -9.41 22.61
CA ASP A 286 14.33 -9.44 22.59
C ASP A 286 14.91 -10.22 21.39
N GLU A 287 14.08 -10.98 20.68
CA GLU A 287 14.51 -11.84 19.57
C GLU A 287 13.76 -11.50 18.25
N THR A 288 12.89 -10.49 18.27
CA THR A 288 12.01 -10.16 17.13
C THR A 288 12.11 -8.71 16.72
N MET A 289 12.42 -8.47 15.44
CA MET A 289 12.17 -7.17 14.81
C MET A 289 10.70 -7.08 14.40
N VAL A 290 10.03 -5.97 14.73
CA VAL A 290 8.65 -5.71 14.34
C VAL A 290 8.59 -4.48 13.44
N ILE A 291 8.03 -4.65 12.24
CA ILE A 291 7.83 -3.58 11.25
C ILE A 291 6.34 -3.37 11.05
N LEU A 292 5.87 -2.14 11.18
CA LEU A 292 4.52 -1.71 10.82
C LEU A 292 4.60 -0.65 9.73
N THR A 293 3.86 -0.85 8.63
CA THR A 293 3.79 0.10 7.52
C THR A 293 2.43 0.06 6.81
N ALA A 294 2.26 0.92 5.80
CA ALA A 294 1.16 0.86 4.84
C ALA A 294 1.71 0.90 3.41
N ASP A 295 0.95 0.36 2.47
CA ASP A 295 1.29 0.38 1.05
C ASP A 295 1.12 1.76 0.41
N HIS A 296 0.10 2.50 0.84
CA HIS A 296 -0.23 3.90 0.50
C HIS A 296 -1.29 4.41 1.47
N GLY A 297 -1.58 5.71 1.39
CA GLY A 297 -2.74 6.30 2.06
C GLY A 297 -4.02 6.26 1.22
N HIS A 298 -4.97 7.15 1.53
CA HIS A 298 -6.27 7.24 0.87
C HIS A 298 -6.77 8.67 0.88
N TYR A 299 -7.31 9.18 -0.23
CA TYR A 299 -7.99 10.47 -0.24
C TYR A 299 -9.37 10.35 0.38
N LEU A 300 -9.64 11.17 1.37
CA LEU A 300 -10.93 11.26 2.06
C LEU A 300 -11.48 12.70 2.01
N GLY A 301 -11.30 13.36 0.86
CA GLY A 301 -11.68 14.75 0.59
C GLY A 301 -10.50 15.70 0.42
N GLU A 302 -9.27 15.30 0.75
CA GLU A 302 -8.08 16.11 0.57
C GLU A 302 -7.91 16.48 -0.90
N HIS A 303 -7.52 17.72 -1.17
CA HIS A 303 -7.44 18.31 -2.51
C HIS A 303 -8.72 18.13 -3.37
N GLY A 304 -9.86 17.83 -2.72
CA GLY A 304 -11.15 17.60 -3.39
C GLY A 304 -11.25 16.21 -4.04
N TRP A 305 -10.52 15.20 -3.54
CA TRP A 305 -10.54 13.84 -4.08
C TRP A 305 -11.04 12.81 -3.07
N ILE A 306 -11.58 11.72 -3.57
CA ILE A 306 -11.95 10.53 -2.80
C ILE A 306 -11.37 9.28 -3.47
N GLY A 307 -10.86 8.35 -2.66
CA GLY A 307 -10.28 7.09 -3.15
C GLY A 307 -8.83 7.22 -3.59
N LYS A 308 -8.47 6.44 -4.62
CA LYS A 308 -7.16 6.43 -5.27
C LYS A 308 -7.32 6.73 -6.77
N PRO A 309 -7.93 7.88 -7.13
CA PRO A 309 -8.29 8.20 -8.51
C PRO A 309 -7.06 8.56 -9.35
N ARG A 310 -7.29 8.96 -10.60
CA ARG A 310 -6.28 9.54 -11.48
C ARG A 310 -5.97 10.99 -11.08
N ALA A 311 -5.61 11.21 -9.81
CA ALA A 311 -5.21 12.48 -9.21
C ALA A 311 -3.68 12.59 -9.16
N PRO A 312 -3.11 13.79 -8.97
CA PRO A 312 -1.71 13.93 -8.58
C PRO A 312 -1.43 13.13 -7.30
N LEU A 313 -0.20 12.69 -7.10
CA LEU A 313 0.17 11.81 -5.98
C LEU A 313 0.72 12.62 -4.80
N TYR A 314 -0.17 13.30 -4.10
CA TYR A 314 0.19 14.06 -2.88
C TYR A 314 0.64 13.13 -1.74
N ASP A 315 1.29 13.72 -0.74
CA ASP A 315 1.83 13.00 0.41
C ASP A 315 0.76 12.24 1.20
N VAL A 316 -0.48 12.72 1.22
CA VAL A 316 -1.62 11.99 1.81
C VAL A 316 -1.77 10.57 1.25
N LEU A 317 -1.35 10.34 0.02
CA LEU A 317 -1.36 9.02 -0.62
C LEU A 317 0.01 8.34 -0.58
N ALA A 318 1.10 9.10 -0.73
CA ALA A 318 2.42 8.56 -1.01
C ALA A 318 3.34 8.51 0.22
N ARG A 319 3.17 9.38 1.21
CA ARG A 319 3.95 9.37 2.45
C ARG A 319 3.28 8.48 3.47
N THR A 320 3.81 7.26 3.62
CA THR A 320 3.19 6.20 4.41
C THR A 320 3.82 6.09 5.81
N PRO A 321 3.09 5.57 6.82
CA PRO A 321 3.68 5.29 8.10
C PRO A 321 4.76 4.20 7.97
N LEU A 322 5.83 4.33 8.76
CA LEU A 322 6.80 3.28 9.00
C LEU A 322 7.27 3.35 10.44
N LEU A 323 7.00 2.30 11.19
CA LEU A 323 7.45 2.12 12.58
C LEU A 323 8.26 0.82 12.66
N ILE A 324 9.44 0.89 13.24
CA ILE A 324 10.34 -0.28 13.36
C ILE A 324 10.80 -0.42 14.81
N TRP A 325 10.41 -1.52 15.45
CA TRP A 325 11.03 -1.99 16.68
C TRP A 325 12.17 -2.96 16.35
N HIS A 326 13.33 -2.74 16.95
CA HIS A 326 14.45 -3.68 16.89
C HIS A 326 15.09 -3.81 18.28
N PRO A 327 15.45 -5.03 18.77
CA PRO A 327 16.01 -5.21 20.12
C PRO A 327 17.24 -4.34 20.40
N ASN A 328 18.03 -4.06 19.38
CA ASN A 328 19.21 -3.20 19.43
C ASN A 328 18.98 -1.86 18.70
N GLY A 329 17.74 -1.40 18.58
CA GLY A 329 17.41 -0.15 17.89
C GLY A 329 17.95 1.07 18.65
N ALA A 330 18.66 1.94 17.94
CA ALA A 330 19.24 3.17 18.51
C ALA A 330 18.18 4.26 18.70
N TYR A 331 17.10 4.21 17.94
CA TYR A 331 16.03 5.21 17.91
C TYR A 331 14.69 4.67 18.41
N ASN A 332 14.71 3.61 19.20
CA ASN A 332 13.49 3.06 19.80
C ASN A 332 12.80 4.13 20.69
N GLY A 333 11.55 4.46 20.36
CA GLY A 333 10.77 5.52 20.98
C GLY A 333 11.12 6.94 20.49
N GLU A 334 11.85 7.08 19.38
CA GLU A 334 12.25 8.35 18.80
C GLU A 334 11.84 8.47 17.33
N HIS A 335 11.75 9.70 16.83
CA HIS A 335 11.53 10.00 15.43
C HIS A 335 12.84 9.94 14.62
N VAL A 336 12.74 9.52 13.36
CA VAL A 336 13.85 9.33 12.43
C VAL A 336 13.55 10.06 11.12
N ASP A 337 14.39 11.02 10.75
CA ASP A 337 14.24 11.83 9.54
C ASP A 337 14.75 11.16 8.27
N ALA A 338 15.46 10.03 8.37
CA ALA A 338 16.06 9.34 7.24
C ALA A 338 15.04 9.07 6.14
N LEU A 339 15.35 9.50 4.91
CA LEU A 339 14.50 9.29 3.74
C LEU A 339 14.54 7.82 3.32
N THR A 340 13.39 7.15 3.34
CA THR A 340 13.23 5.73 3.03
C THR A 340 12.07 5.48 2.06
N THR A 341 12.00 4.30 1.46
CA THR A 341 10.91 3.94 0.55
C THR A 341 10.54 2.47 0.68
N ALA A 342 9.32 2.13 0.29
CA ALA A 342 8.74 0.79 0.43
C ALA A 342 9.68 -0.35 -0.03
N VAL A 343 10.39 -0.18 -1.14
CA VAL A 343 11.29 -1.22 -1.66
C VAL A 343 12.42 -1.59 -0.68
N ASP A 344 12.80 -0.70 0.24
CA ASP A 344 13.91 -0.91 1.18
C ASP A 344 13.63 -1.99 2.23
N LEU A 345 12.34 -2.28 2.45
CA LEU A 345 11.95 -3.30 3.43
C LEU A 345 12.37 -4.72 3.00
N TYR A 346 12.48 -5.01 1.69
CA TYR A 346 12.98 -6.29 1.21
C TYR A 346 14.40 -6.59 1.70
N ALA A 347 15.35 -5.68 1.43
CA ALA A 347 16.73 -5.84 1.87
C ALA A 347 16.87 -5.78 3.39
N THR A 348 16.08 -4.93 4.06
CA THR A 348 16.09 -4.80 5.52
C THR A 348 15.69 -6.11 6.19
N ILE A 349 14.63 -6.75 5.73
CA ILE A 349 14.16 -8.02 6.30
C ILE A 349 15.20 -9.13 6.05
N LEU A 350 15.75 -9.23 4.82
CA LEU A 350 16.79 -10.22 4.54
C LEU A 350 18.06 -10.01 5.35
N ASP A 351 18.46 -8.76 5.57
CA ASP A 351 19.64 -8.38 6.37
C ASP A 351 19.48 -8.84 7.83
N VAL A 352 18.32 -8.56 8.43
CA VAL A 352 17.98 -9.02 9.79
C VAL A 352 17.92 -10.55 9.90
N LEU A 353 17.47 -11.22 8.85
CA LEU A 353 17.42 -12.69 8.78
C LEU A 353 18.76 -13.33 8.43
N GLU A 354 19.82 -12.53 8.22
CA GLU A 354 21.14 -12.99 7.76
C GLU A 354 21.03 -13.79 6.43
N ALA A 355 20.04 -13.47 5.61
CA ALA A 355 19.79 -14.09 4.32
C ALA A 355 20.48 -13.31 3.18
N PRO A 356 20.97 -13.97 2.12
CA PRO A 356 21.60 -13.27 1.00
C PRO A 356 20.63 -12.32 0.31
N ILE A 357 21.05 -11.05 0.12
CA ILE A 357 20.35 -10.06 -0.67
C ILE A 357 20.82 -10.20 -2.12
N PRO A 358 19.89 -10.42 -3.11
CA PRO A 358 20.29 -10.53 -4.51
C PRO A 358 20.87 -9.23 -5.06
N ASP A 359 21.92 -9.31 -5.88
CA ASP A 359 22.62 -8.14 -6.47
C ASP A 359 21.77 -7.28 -7.42
N HIS A 360 20.65 -7.83 -7.93
CA HIS A 360 19.81 -7.17 -8.94
C HIS A 360 18.66 -6.33 -8.37
N VAL A 361 18.50 -6.29 -7.05
CA VAL A 361 17.40 -5.55 -6.40
C VAL A 361 17.69 -4.05 -6.32
N HIS A 362 16.62 -3.25 -6.22
CA HIS A 362 16.72 -1.80 -6.02
C HIS A 362 16.64 -1.41 -4.54
N SER A 363 16.47 -2.42 -3.70
CA SER A 363 16.32 -2.32 -2.25
C SER A 363 17.67 -2.09 -1.57
N GLU A 364 17.68 -1.23 -0.56
CA GLU A 364 18.81 -0.99 0.33
C GLU A 364 18.35 -1.17 1.78
N SER A 365 19.14 -1.86 2.60
CA SER A 365 18.75 -2.12 4.00
C SER A 365 18.75 -0.85 4.84
N VAL A 366 17.65 -0.59 5.57
CA VAL A 366 17.58 0.48 6.55
C VAL A 366 18.09 0.05 7.93
N LEU A 367 18.53 -1.20 8.10
CA LEU A 367 19.05 -1.72 9.37
C LEU A 367 20.20 -0.86 9.95
N PRO A 368 21.16 -0.34 9.14
CA PRO A 368 22.20 0.55 9.65
C PRO A 368 21.65 1.85 10.26
N VAL A 369 20.53 2.37 9.75
CA VAL A 369 19.85 3.51 10.38
C VAL A 369 19.20 3.07 11.67
N VAL A 370 18.44 1.98 11.66
CA VAL A 370 17.72 1.45 12.85
C VAL A 370 18.69 1.19 14.01
N THR A 371 19.89 0.66 13.73
CA THR A 371 20.93 0.37 14.74
C THR A 371 21.81 1.59 15.09
N GLY A 372 21.64 2.71 14.41
CA GLY A 372 22.42 3.95 14.65
C GLY A 372 23.83 3.94 14.08
N GLU A 373 24.14 3.05 13.14
CA GLU A 373 25.41 3.06 12.42
C GLU A 373 25.50 4.19 11.43
N THR A 374 24.35 4.61 10.86
CA THR A 374 24.20 5.79 10.00
C THR A 374 22.98 6.60 10.42
N VAL A 375 22.92 7.88 10.04
CA VAL A 375 21.74 8.75 10.26
C VAL A 375 20.99 9.00 8.96
N ASP A 376 21.64 8.84 7.83
CA ASP A 376 21.08 9.04 6.49
C ASP A 376 20.92 7.70 5.77
N HIS A 377 19.97 7.63 4.84
CA HIS A 377 19.77 6.46 4.01
C HIS A 377 19.73 6.82 2.52
N ARG A 378 18.65 7.43 2.02
CA ARG A 378 18.54 7.82 0.61
C ARG A 378 18.64 9.33 0.43
N GLU A 379 19.28 9.77 -0.65
CA GLU A 379 19.29 11.18 -1.06
C GLU A 379 18.00 11.58 -1.79
N ARG A 380 17.30 10.61 -2.35
CA ARG A 380 16.09 10.81 -3.17
C ARG A 380 15.23 9.55 -3.24
N VAL A 381 13.94 9.75 -3.41
CA VAL A 381 12.97 8.67 -3.67
C VAL A 381 12.14 9.00 -4.89
N LEU A 382 12.02 8.04 -5.82
CA LEU A 382 11.03 8.07 -6.91
C LEU A 382 9.81 7.26 -6.52
N TYR A 383 8.62 7.77 -6.84
CA TYR A 383 7.38 7.03 -6.66
C TYR A 383 6.35 7.38 -7.75
N GLY A 384 5.44 6.46 -7.99
CA GLY A 384 4.44 6.67 -9.03
C GLY A 384 3.62 5.43 -9.36
N TYR A 385 2.74 5.61 -10.34
CA TYR A 385 2.07 4.53 -11.03
C TYR A 385 2.78 4.22 -12.35
N TRP A 386 2.79 2.97 -12.76
CA TRP A 386 3.29 2.61 -14.07
C TRP A 386 2.55 3.39 -15.19
N GLY A 387 3.33 3.83 -16.18
CA GLY A 387 2.79 4.55 -17.33
C GLY A 387 2.16 5.91 -17.01
N SER A 388 2.46 6.50 -15.85
CA SER A 388 1.87 7.76 -15.40
C SER A 388 2.90 8.86 -15.19
N SER A 389 2.47 10.04 -14.71
CA SER A 389 3.32 11.07 -14.13
C SER A 389 4.20 10.47 -13.03
N MET A 390 5.34 11.08 -12.76
CA MET A 390 6.32 10.56 -11.80
C MET A 390 6.70 11.63 -10.79
N ASN A 391 6.87 11.24 -9.54
CA ASN A 391 7.30 12.13 -8.48
C ASN A 391 8.72 11.78 -8.00
N VAL A 392 9.44 12.82 -7.56
CA VAL A 392 10.70 12.68 -6.85
C VAL A 392 10.68 13.56 -5.61
N THR A 393 11.20 13.02 -4.50
CA THR A 393 11.39 13.78 -3.26
C THR A 393 12.81 13.62 -2.72
N ASP A 394 13.30 14.65 -2.03
CA ASP A 394 14.54 14.63 -1.23
C ASP A 394 14.23 14.59 0.29
N GLY A 395 12.97 14.32 0.66
CA GLY A 395 12.47 14.32 2.03
C GLY A 395 11.88 15.66 2.48
N ARG A 396 12.37 16.78 1.92
CA ARG A 396 11.85 18.13 2.21
C ARG A 396 11.00 18.69 1.07
N HIS A 397 11.49 18.55 -0.18
CA HIS A 397 10.75 19.04 -1.34
C HIS A 397 10.27 17.87 -2.18
N THR A 398 9.05 17.98 -2.68
CA THR A 398 8.49 16.99 -3.60
C THR A 398 8.17 17.64 -4.95
N TYR A 399 8.75 17.09 -6.02
CA TYR A 399 8.54 17.53 -7.39
C TYR A 399 7.70 16.52 -8.16
N PHE A 400 6.60 16.98 -8.73
CA PHE A 400 5.65 16.21 -9.53
C PHE A 400 5.93 16.50 -11.00
N HIS A 401 6.40 15.50 -11.72
CA HIS A 401 6.75 15.63 -13.12
C HIS A 401 5.67 15.01 -14.00
N PRO A 402 5.07 15.80 -14.94
CA PRO A 402 4.05 15.29 -15.84
C PRO A 402 4.62 14.28 -16.83
N CYS A 403 3.77 13.47 -17.45
CA CYS A 403 4.15 12.63 -18.59
C CYS A 403 3.40 13.07 -19.85
N ASP A 404 4.00 12.75 -21.01
CA ASP A 404 3.36 12.94 -22.31
C ASP A 404 2.35 11.80 -22.57
N PRO A 405 1.04 12.08 -22.61
CA PRO A 405 0.03 11.05 -22.84
C PRO A 405 0.04 10.50 -24.28
N ASP A 406 0.71 11.16 -25.22
CA ASP A 406 0.83 10.71 -26.62
C ASP A 406 1.99 9.70 -26.80
N VAL A 407 2.81 9.50 -25.77
CA VAL A 407 3.89 8.51 -25.77
C VAL A 407 3.50 7.30 -24.91
N ASP A 408 3.32 6.15 -25.56
CA ASP A 408 2.97 4.90 -24.87
C ASP A 408 4.02 4.47 -23.85
N ALA A 409 3.56 3.88 -22.74
CA ALA A 409 4.40 3.18 -21.78
C ALA A 409 4.63 1.73 -22.21
N TYR A 410 5.84 1.20 -21.96
CA TYR A 410 6.11 -0.22 -22.16
C TYR A 410 5.96 -1.03 -20.88
N CYS A 411 5.20 -2.13 -21.01
CA CYS A 411 5.08 -3.16 -19.99
C CYS A 411 5.97 -4.35 -20.33
N TYR A 412 6.64 -4.91 -19.31
CA TYR A 412 7.51 -6.06 -19.44
C TYR A 412 7.06 -7.16 -18.48
N SER A 413 6.81 -8.37 -18.99
CA SER A 413 6.35 -9.52 -18.20
C SER A 413 6.69 -10.84 -18.87
N THR A 414 6.91 -11.89 -18.08
CA THR A 414 7.01 -13.27 -18.59
C THR A 414 5.64 -13.81 -19.01
N SER A 415 4.57 -13.15 -18.56
CA SER A 415 3.18 -13.50 -18.88
C SER A 415 2.52 -12.44 -19.77
N MET A 416 1.53 -12.83 -20.56
CA MET A 416 0.64 -11.88 -21.21
C MET A 416 -0.31 -11.29 -20.16
N MET A 417 -0.25 -9.97 -20.00
CA MET A 417 -1.04 -9.21 -19.04
C MET A 417 -1.96 -8.24 -19.75
N ASN A 418 -3.03 -7.81 -19.08
CA ASN A 418 -3.74 -6.61 -19.47
C ASN A 418 -3.14 -5.41 -18.71
N PRO A 419 -2.41 -4.50 -19.39
CA PRO A 419 -1.77 -3.37 -18.70
C PRO A 419 -2.75 -2.24 -18.32
N ARG A 420 -4.03 -2.37 -18.65
CA ARG A 420 -5.03 -1.33 -18.38
C ARG A 420 -5.75 -1.50 -17.05
N GLY A 421 -5.86 -2.71 -16.56
CA GLY A 421 -6.60 -2.98 -15.35
C GLY A 421 -6.42 -4.40 -14.83
N ASN A 422 -6.34 -4.51 -13.53
CA ASN A 422 -6.22 -5.76 -12.78
C ASN A 422 -7.49 -6.63 -12.81
N PHE A 423 -8.65 -6.02 -13.14
CA PHE A 423 -9.93 -6.75 -13.25
C PHE A 423 -10.30 -7.15 -14.68
N ASP A 424 -9.58 -6.63 -15.67
CA ASP A 424 -9.82 -6.93 -17.06
C ASP A 424 -9.22 -8.29 -17.43
N PRO A 425 -9.85 -9.05 -18.33
CA PRO A 425 -9.29 -10.30 -18.84
C PRO A 425 -7.92 -10.09 -19.47
N LEU A 426 -7.06 -11.10 -19.36
CA LEU A 426 -5.79 -11.13 -20.09
C LEU A 426 -6.05 -11.18 -21.58
N GLU A 427 -5.50 -10.25 -22.32
CA GLU A 427 -5.66 -10.16 -23.77
C GLU A 427 -4.32 -10.31 -24.47
N PRO A 428 -4.23 -11.13 -25.52
CA PRO A 428 -3.06 -11.16 -26.39
C PRO A 428 -2.84 -9.79 -27.06
N LYS A 429 -1.63 -9.25 -26.94
CA LYS A 429 -1.25 -7.98 -27.60
C LYS A 429 -0.54 -8.28 -28.91
N MET A 430 -1.12 -7.85 -30.03
CA MET A 430 -0.60 -8.14 -31.38
C MET A 430 0.73 -7.43 -31.69
N ASP A 431 1.07 -6.37 -30.96
CA ASP A 431 2.32 -5.64 -31.05
C ASP A 431 3.42 -6.17 -30.10
N SER A 432 3.12 -7.24 -29.37
CA SER A 432 4.04 -7.86 -28.41
C SER A 432 5.31 -8.35 -29.08
N LYS A 433 6.44 -8.07 -28.41
CA LYS A 433 7.77 -8.56 -28.83
C LYS A 433 8.42 -9.29 -27.67
N SER A 434 8.98 -10.45 -27.93
CA SER A 434 9.80 -11.16 -26.93
C SER A 434 11.26 -10.76 -27.04
N GLY A 435 11.95 -10.71 -25.93
CA GLY A 435 13.38 -10.39 -25.88
C GLY A 435 13.89 -10.16 -24.46
N ARG A 436 15.16 -9.83 -24.35
CA ARG A 436 15.83 -9.44 -23.09
C ARG A 436 15.83 -7.91 -23.00
N PHE A 437 14.87 -7.36 -22.32
CA PHE A 437 14.64 -5.91 -22.27
C PHE A 437 14.93 -5.30 -20.90
N LEU A 438 14.98 -6.13 -19.86
CA LEU A 438 15.19 -5.68 -18.48
C LEU A 438 16.69 -5.70 -18.14
N PRO A 439 17.21 -4.66 -17.47
CA PRO A 439 18.65 -4.57 -17.17
C PRO A 439 19.12 -5.53 -16.08
N PHE A 440 18.22 -5.97 -15.22
CA PHE A 440 18.50 -6.75 -14.01
C PHE A 440 18.23 -8.27 -14.20
N THR A 441 17.87 -8.73 -15.40
CA THR A 441 17.66 -10.16 -15.67
C THR A 441 17.96 -10.51 -17.11
N ASP A 442 18.53 -11.69 -17.34
CA ASP A 442 18.69 -12.30 -18.66
C ASP A 442 17.45 -13.08 -19.13
N CYS A 443 16.40 -13.16 -18.30
CA CYS A 443 15.17 -13.84 -18.64
C CYS A 443 14.49 -13.13 -19.83
N PRO A 444 14.12 -13.84 -20.89
CA PRO A 444 13.32 -13.26 -21.95
C PRO A 444 11.92 -12.95 -21.46
N VAL A 445 11.47 -11.73 -21.74
CA VAL A 445 10.13 -11.24 -21.38
C VAL A 445 9.37 -10.78 -22.62
N TRP A 446 8.06 -10.72 -22.53
CA TRP A 446 7.24 -9.98 -23.46
C TRP A 446 7.32 -8.50 -23.17
N ARG A 447 7.42 -7.68 -24.22
CA ARG A 447 7.23 -6.23 -24.18
C ARG A 447 6.01 -5.87 -25.00
N PHE A 448 5.09 -5.13 -24.44
CA PHE A 448 3.91 -4.59 -25.09
C PHE A 448 3.61 -3.18 -24.56
N SER A 449 2.85 -2.39 -25.33
CA SER A 449 2.58 -1.01 -25.00
C SER A 449 1.15 -0.79 -24.50
N ALA A 450 0.97 0.28 -23.73
CA ALA A 450 -0.31 0.85 -23.41
C ALA A 450 -0.21 2.37 -23.29
N PRO A 451 -1.30 3.11 -23.48
CA PRO A 451 -1.31 4.55 -23.36
C PRO A 451 -0.82 5.03 -22.00
N SER A 452 0.02 6.06 -22.00
CA SER A 452 0.38 6.79 -20.79
C SER A 452 -0.81 7.56 -20.23
N VAL A 453 -0.81 7.81 -18.92
CA VAL A 453 -1.88 8.50 -18.19
C VAL A 453 -1.30 9.68 -17.43
N ALA A 454 -1.43 10.87 -17.97
CA ALA A 454 -1.08 12.09 -17.23
C ALA A 454 -2.06 12.31 -16.07
N ARG A 455 -1.55 12.52 -14.88
CA ARG A 455 -2.33 12.83 -13.67
C ARG A 455 -2.45 14.33 -13.45
N HIS A 456 -1.57 15.09 -14.06
CA HIS A 456 -1.53 16.56 -14.11
C HIS A 456 -0.82 16.98 -15.39
N SER A 457 -1.11 18.18 -15.87
CA SER A 457 -0.56 18.74 -17.12
C SER A 457 0.76 19.49 -16.91
N ASP A 458 0.87 20.13 -15.75
CA ASP A 458 1.97 21.05 -15.44
C ASP A 458 2.80 20.50 -14.28
N PRO A 459 4.09 20.83 -14.21
CA PRO A 459 4.91 20.51 -13.05
C PRO A 459 4.36 21.13 -11.77
N MET A 460 4.53 20.43 -10.65
CA MET A 460 4.22 20.98 -9.31
C MET A 460 5.41 20.74 -8.40
N LEU A 461 5.65 21.68 -7.48
CA LEU A 461 6.70 21.62 -6.48
C LEU A 461 6.16 22.07 -5.13
N PHE A 462 6.46 21.31 -4.08
CA PHE A 462 6.02 21.59 -2.72
C PHE A 462 7.19 21.53 -1.74
N ASP A 463 7.25 22.49 -0.79
CA ASP A 463 8.14 22.44 0.38
C ASP A 463 7.35 21.80 1.54
N THR A 464 7.47 20.49 1.70
CA THR A 464 6.66 19.72 2.66
C THR A 464 7.02 19.98 4.14
N GLU A 465 8.14 20.65 4.42
CA GLU A 465 8.47 21.13 5.76
C GLU A 465 7.58 22.33 6.16
N ASN A 466 7.29 23.23 5.22
CA ASN A 466 6.49 24.42 5.47
C ASN A 466 5.02 24.27 5.02
N ASP A 467 4.74 23.34 4.13
CA ASP A 467 3.42 23.02 3.57
C ASP A 467 3.23 21.49 3.53
N SER A 468 3.05 20.90 4.71
CA SER A 468 2.91 19.44 4.87
C SER A 468 1.67 18.85 4.20
N VAL A 469 0.71 19.69 3.75
CA VAL A 469 -0.50 19.27 3.02
C VAL A 469 -0.42 19.55 1.52
N GLN A 470 0.67 20.19 1.05
CA GLN A 470 0.91 20.45 -0.37
C GLN A 470 -0.21 21.27 -1.04
N GLU A 471 -0.64 22.38 -0.40
CA GLU A 471 -1.63 23.30 -0.94
C GLU A 471 -0.99 24.39 -1.80
N GLU A 472 0.27 24.78 -1.51
CA GLU A 472 0.99 25.84 -2.19
C GLU A 472 1.97 25.31 -3.22
N ASN A 473 1.56 25.26 -4.50
CA ASN A 473 2.46 24.88 -5.59
C ASN A 473 3.44 26.01 -5.89
N ILE A 474 4.72 25.83 -5.56
CA ILE A 474 5.81 26.79 -5.75
C ILE A 474 6.62 26.56 -7.04
N ALA A 475 6.16 25.69 -7.95
CA ALA A 475 6.84 25.47 -9.24
C ALA A 475 6.98 26.77 -10.02
N GLY A 476 8.15 27.00 -10.60
CA GLY A 476 8.50 28.23 -11.34
C GLY A 476 8.81 29.44 -10.45
N SER A 477 8.71 29.35 -9.12
CA SER A 477 9.09 30.43 -8.18
C SER A 477 10.50 30.24 -7.60
N ASP A 478 10.99 29.00 -7.55
CA ASP A 478 12.35 28.63 -7.13
C ASP A 478 12.99 27.71 -8.17
N ASP A 479 13.60 28.30 -9.20
CA ASP A 479 14.22 27.57 -10.31
C ASP A 479 15.35 26.63 -9.84
N GLY A 480 16.04 26.97 -8.75
CA GLY A 480 17.17 26.18 -8.24
C GLY A 480 16.74 24.84 -7.64
N VAL A 481 15.65 24.80 -6.90
CA VAL A 481 15.11 23.57 -6.29
C VAL A 481 14.46 22.69 -7.34
N GLU A 482 13.66 23.27 -8.23
CA GLU A 482 13.01 22.52 -9.32
C GLU A 482 14.04 21.88 -10.25
N ASP A 483 15.05 22.63 -10.71
CA ASP A 483 16.11 22.11 -11.55
C ASP A 483 16.93 21.00 -10.87
N ARG A 484 17.20 21.15 -9.57
CA ARG A 484 17.92 20.15 -8.78
C ARG A 484 17.10 18.84 -8.66
N LEU A 485 15.82 18.91 -8.35
CA LEU A 485 14.97 17.72 -8.23
C LEU A 485 14.74 17.05 -9.59
N ARG A 486 14.59 17.84 -10.65
CA ARG A 486 14.51 17.31 -12.02
C ARG A 486 15.80 16.59 -12.42
N ALA A 487 16.95 17.13 -12.10
CA ALA A 487 18.25 16.47 -12.31
C ALA A 487 18.37 15.20 -11.46
N SER A 488 17.91 15.26 -10.21
CA SER A 488 17.85 14.11 -9.29
C SER A 488 16.96 12.98 -9.85
N MET A 489 15.81 13.31 -10.44
CA MET A 489 14.95 12.33 -11.14
C MET A 489 15.68 11.66 -12.30
N VAL A 490 16.37 12.44 -13.15
CA VAL A 490 17.16 11.90 -14.28
C VAL A 490 18.26 10.96 -13.76
N ALA A 491 18.97 11.36 -12.71
CA ALA A 491 20.02 10.53 -12.12
C ALA A 491 19.44 9.20 -11.56
N ALA A 492 18.30 9.25 -10.86
CA ALA A 492 17.66 8.04 -10.35
C ALA A 492 17.19 7.11 -11.48
N LEU A 493 16.66 7.65 -12.58
CA LEU A 493 16.28 6.85 -13.75
C LEU A 493 17.51 6.18 -14.41
N ASP A 494 18.67 6.83 -14.38
CA ASP A 494 19.93 6.28 -14.88
C ASP A 494 20.46 5.18 -13.96
N ASP A 495 20.45 5.40 -12.64
CA ASP A 495 20.84 4.39 -11.64
C ASP A 495 20.02 3.10 -11.80
N TYR A 496 18.72 3.21 -12.05
CA TYR A 496 17.84 2.06 -12.34
C TYR A 496 17.99 1.53 -13.77
N THR A 497 18.78 2.15 -14.62
CA THR A 497 19.02 1.75 -16.02
C THR A 497 17.71 1.57 -16.80
N VAL A 498 16.76 2.51 -16.61
CA VAL A 498 15.45 2.41 -17.25
C VAL A 498 15.54 2.50 -18.78
N SER A 499 14.52 2.01 -19.47
CA SER A 499 14.46 2.08 -20.93
C SER A 499 14.38 3.53 -21.43
N LYS A 500 14.87 3.79 -22.64
CA LYS A 500 14.75 5.12 -23.30
C LYS A 500 13.32 5.61 -23.42
N ASN A 501 12.37 4.70 -23.42
CA ASN A 501 10.94 5.03 -23.45
C ASN A 501 10.49 5.81 -22.21
N GLN A 502 11.05 5.53 -21.03
CA GLN A 502 10.75 6.29 -19.81
C GLN A 502 11.16 7.77 -19.95
N TYR A 503 12.36 8.03 -20.49
CA TYR A 503 12.80 9.42 -20.75
C TYR A 503 11.92 10.12 -21.77
N MET A 504 11.59 9.44 -22.88
CA MET A 504 10.71 9.99 -23.91
C MET A 504 9.33 10.34 -23.36
N ARG A 505 8.76 9.43 -22.58
CA ARG A 505 7.45 9.58 -21.97
C ARG A 505 7.37 10.74 -20.95
N LEU A 506 8.49 11.00 -20.28
CA LEU A 506 8.62 12.09 -19.31
C LEU A 506 9.16 13.39 -19.96
N GLY A 507 9.44 13.42 -21.26
CA GLY A 507 10.06 14.59 -21.91
C GLY A 507 11.44 14.94 -21.36
N LEU A 508 12.15 13.95 -20.82
CA LEU A 508 13.48 14.09 -20.25
C LEU A 508 14.56 13.61 -21.23
N ASN A 509 15.77 14.12 -21.09
CA ASN A 509 16.92 13.63 -21.85
C ASN A 509 17.68 12.61 -21.00
N PRO A 510 18.02 11.42 -21.56
CA PRO A 510 18.91 10.50 -20.88
C PRO A 510 20.29 11.15 -20.69
N PRO A 511 21.05 10.74 -19.66
CA PRO A 511 22.45 11.15 -19.52
C PRO A 511 23.27 10.83 -20.79
N SER A 512 24.28 11.64 -21.09
CA SER A 512 25.10 11.53 -22.29
C SER A 512 26.09 10.37 -22.22
#